data_c36ff1ace917a818e7a6beff0e381334
#
_entry.id   c36ff1ace917a818e7a6beff0e381334
#
_cell.length_a   1.000
_cell.length_b   1.000
_cell.length_c   1.000
_cell.angle_alpha   90.00
_cell.angle_beta   90.00
_cell.angle_gamma   90.00
#
_symmetry.space_group_name_H-M   'P 1'
#
loop_
_entity.id
_entity.type
_entity.pdbx_description
1 polymer ?
#
loop_
_entity_poly.entity_id
_entity_poly.type
_entity_poly.pdbx_seq_one_letter_code
_entity_poly.pdbx_strand_id
1 'polypeptide(L)'
;MKRLWIILFVFPLLVGQEKPFLKTPDQQIVTQAEEKILFVGNSFTYYWNLPSIVESMAEEKGIFLDIHQSTAGGSTLKQHWNGDKDLNTKALIENGAFTIVVLQDYSSNPLIKPEESKEYFNRFIQLVKSNQGKVVIYGTWMFPAISQKKYDGVDPVQHALQPVYNKTGSTIAPVGTAFRLFQKQHPEIPIFTSDNKHPSAVGSYLAACVFLKLLTRESPLGLSRRFERKDEFGKKVFLMMVEKGAAAKCQAIVDQMTLK
;
A
#
# COMPACT_ATOMS: atom_id res chain seq x y z
N MET A 1 -97.32 0.56 -12.37
CA MET A 1 -96.22 0.41 -11.41
C MET A 1 -95.15 -0.46 -12.02
N LYS A 2 -94.09 0.11 -12.50
CA LYS A 2 -92.94 -0.58 -13.13
C LYS A 2 -91.83 -0.75 -12.10
N ARG A 3 -91.51 -2.01 -11.76
CA ARG A 3 -90.44 -2.33 -10.87
C ARG A 3 -89.13 -2.33 -11.63
N LEU A 4 -88.19 -1.45 -11.23
CA LEU A 4 -86.80 -1.35 -11.75
C LEU A 4 -85.94 -2.37 -11.00
N TRP A 5 -85.34 -3.30 -11.70
CA TRP A 5 -84.30 -4.20 -11.18
C TRP A 5 -82.92 -3.60 -11.39
N ILE A 6 -82.26 -3.32 -10.28
CA ILE A 6 -80.81 -2.88 -10.33
C ILE A 6 -80.01 -4.17 -10.22
N ILE A 7 -79.26 -4.45 -11.31
CA ILE A 7 -78.28 -5.53 -11.33
C ILE A 7 -76.97 -4.94 -10.88
N LEU A 8 -76.49 -5.35 -9.68
CA LEU A 8 -75.10 -5.02 -9.18
C LEU A 8 -74.14 -5.99 -9.86
N PHE A 9 -73.28 -5.42 -10.70
CA PHE A 9 -72.09 -6.13 -11.19
C PHE A 9 -70.99 -6.05 -10.12
N VAL A 10 -70.65 -7.20 -9.51
CA VAL A 10 -69.50 -7.38 -8.65
C VAL A 10 -68.31 -7.73 -9.57
N PHE A 11 -67.37 -6.79 -9.76
CA PHE A 11 -66.08 -7.07 -10.39
C PHE A 11 -65.17 -7.77 -9.36
N PRO A 12 -64.58 -8.94 -9.68
CA PRO A 12 -63.55 -9.51 -8.84
C PRO A 12 -62.27 -8.66 -8.97
N LEU A 13 -61.78 -8.13 -7.84
CA LEU A 13 -60.45 -7.55 -7.75
C LEU A 13 -59.45 -8.70 -8.03
N LEU A 14 -58.84 -8.65 -9.20
CA LEU A 14 -57.60 -9.40 -9.49
C LEU A 14 -56.48 -8.81 -8.64
N VAL A 15 -56.20 -9.46 -7.51
CA VAL A 15 -54.96 -9.24 -6.76
C VAL A 15 -53.83 -9.79 -7.63
N GLY A 16 -53.14 -8.91 -8.33
CA GLY A 16 -51.92 -9.24 -9.05
C GLY A 16 -50.89 -9.71 -8.05
N GLN A 17 -50.54 -11.00 -8.10
CA GLN A 17 -49.33 -11.49 -7.44
C GLN A 17 -48.14 -10.82 -8.10
N GLU A 18 -47.50 -9.88 -7.42
CA GLU A 18 -46.19 -9.38 -7.79
C GLU A 18 -45.23 -10.57 -7.75
N LYS A 19 -44.70 -10.95 -8.93
CA LYS A 19 -43.61 -11.90 -9.03
C LYS A 19 -42.42 -11.31 -8.29
N PRO A 20 -41.71 -12.07 -7.42
CA PRO A 20 -40.52 -11.56 -6.78
C PRO A 20 -39.52 -11.16 -7.84
N PHE A 21 -39.10 -9.89 -7.82
CA PHE A 21 -38.02 -9.34 -8.64
C PHE A 21 -36.79 -10.19 -8.35
N LEU A 22 -36.37 -11.01 -9.32
CA LEU A 22 -35.09 -11.70 -9.28
C LEU A 22 -34.01 -10.60 -9.21
N LYS A 23 -33.40 -10.44 -8.04
CA LYS A 23 -32.18 -9.62 -7.87
C LYS A 23 -31.10 -10.18 -8.82
N THR A 24 -30.79 -9.42 -9.83
CA THR A 24 -29.60 -9.70 -10.67
C THR A 24 -28.36 -9.70 -9.76
N PRO A 25 -27.41 -10.66 -9.93
CA PRO A 25 -26.25 -10.83 -9.04
C PRO A 25 -25.13 -9.81 -9.25
N ASP A 26 -25.37 -8.59 -9.72
CA ASP A 26 -24.31 -7.64 -10.06
C ASP A 26 -24.64 -6.19 -9.67
N GLN A 27 -25.09 -5.98 -8.44
CA GLN A 27 -24.80 -4.73 -7.78
C GLN A 27 -23.58 -4.97 -6.88
N GLN A 28 -22.37 -4.83 -7.45
CA GLN A 28 -21.18 -4.57 -6.65
C GLN A 28 -21.53 -3.34 -5.81
N ILE A 29 -21.63 -3.55 -4.50
CA ILE A 29 -21.65 -2.45 -3.54
C ILE A 29 -20.27 -1.80 -3.74
N VAL A 30 -20.24 -0.64 -4.40
CA VAL A 30 -19.04 0.20 -4.46
C VAL A 30 -18.85 0.70 -3.03
N THR A 31 -18.12 -0.08 -2.23
CA THR A 31 -17.67 0.38 -0.92
C THR A 31 -16.66 1.50 -1.18
N GLN A 32 -16.94 2.68 -0.63
CA GLN A 32 -16.00 3.79 -0.67
C GLN A 32 -14.70 3.32 -0.01
N ALA A 33 -13.55 3.61 -0.63
CA ALA A 33 -12.26 3.26 -0.05
C ALA A 33 -12.12 3.87 1.36
N GLU A 34 -11.67 3.06 2.31
CA GLU A 34 -11.50 3.50 3.70
C GLU A 34 -10.38 4.55 3.82
N GLU A 35 -9.33 4.41 3.01
CA GLU A 35 -8.19 5.35 2.98
C GLU A 35 -7.71 5.55 1.54
N LYS A 36 -7.39 6.80 1.20
CA LYS A 36 -6.75 7.16 -0.08
C LYS A 36 -5.28 7.42 0.16
N ILE A 37 -4.41 6.64 -0.48
CA ILE A 37 -2.99 6.57 -0.15
C ILE A 37 -2.13 6.92 -1.34
N LEU A 38 -1.14 7.81 -1.16
CA LEU A 38 -0.12 8.10 -2.17
C LEU A 38 1.24 7.54 -1.75
N PHE A 39 1.82 6.66 -2.56
CA PHE A 39 3.20 6.24 -2.43
C PHE A 39 4.11 7.16 -3.24
N VAL A 40 5.05 7.83 -2.58
CA VAL A 40 6.06 8.70 -3.18
C VAL A 40 7.41 8.05 -3.05
N GLY A 41 8.16 7.92 -4.17
CA GLY A 41 9.48 7.32 -4.10
C GLY A 41 10.10 6.96 -5.46
N ASN A 42 10.88 5.92 -5.47
CA ASN A 42 11.63 5.46 -6.64
C ASN A 42 11.48 3.94 -6.85
N SER A 43 12.50 3.30 -7.44
CA SER A 43 12.47 1.86 -7.72
C SER A 43 12.22 1.00 -6.47
N PHE A 44 12.62 1.42 -5.29
CA PHE A 44 12.32 0.70 -4.04
C PHE A 44 10.83 0.69 -3.70
N THR A 45 10.07 1.64 -4.25
CA THR A 45 8.62 1.73 -4.11
C THR A 45 7.89 0.97 -5.21
N TYR A 46 8.33 1.05 -6.49
CA TYR A 46 7.54 0.44 -7.57
C TYR A 46 7.97 -0.97 -7.99
N TYR A 47 9.16 -1.47 -7.55
CA TYR A 47 9.57 -2.82 -7.90
C TYR A 47 8.51 -3.85 -7.49
N TRP A 48 8.26 -4.81 -8.40
CA TRP A 48 7.26 -5.86 -8.23
C TRP A 48 5.87 -5.32 -7.89
N ASN A 49 5.53 -4.15 -8.39
CA ASN A 49 4.21 -3.52 -8.19
C ASN A 49 3.82 -3.35 -6.71
N LEU A 50 4.78 -3.04 -5.82
CA LEU A 50 4.55 -3.01 -4.38
C LEU A 50 3.27 -2.28 -3.95
N PRO A 51 2.92 -1.05 -4.44
CA PRO A 51 1.69 -0.38 -4.06
C PRO A 51 0.43 -1.20 -4.42
N SER A 52 0.37 -1.75 -5.63
CA SER A 52 -0.76 -2.59 -6.08
C SER A 52 -0.84 -3.92 -5.33
N ILE A 53 0.29 -4.46 -4.86
CA ILE A 53 0.31 -5.67 -4.01
C ILE A 53 -0.27 -5.36 -2.63
N VAL A 54 0.07 -4.21 -2.03
CA VAL A 54 -0.50 -3.77 -0.75
C VAL A 54 -2.02 -3.62 -0.86
N GLU A 55 -2.51 -2.99 -1.94
CA GLU A 55 -3.93 -2.86 -2.25
C GLU A 55 -4.62 -4.22 -2.35
N SER A 56 -4.05 -5.14 -3.13
CA SER A 56 -4.59 -6.50 -3.29
C SER A 56 -4.57 -7.31 -1.98
N MET A 57 -3.55 -7.15 -1.15
CA MET A 57 -3.47 -7.79 0.17
C MET A 57 -4.54 -7.24 1.14
N ALA A 58 -4.81 -5.94 1.10
CA ALA A 58 -5.87 -5.33 1.91
C ALA A 58 -7.25 -5.83 1.45
N GLU A 59 -7.48 -5.91 0.13
CA GLU A 59 -8.72 -6.45 -0.45
C GLU A 59 -8.97 -7.90 0.00
N GLU A 60 -7.95 -8.76 0.05
CA GLU A 60 -8.07 -10.12 0.60
C GLU A 60 -8.49 -10.15 2.08
N LYS A 61 -8.25 -9.07 2.83
CA LYS A 61 -8.70 -8.88 4.21
C LYS A 61 -10.06 -8.16 4.32
N GLY A 62 -10.69 -7.85 3.18
CA GLY A 62 -11.97 -7.14 3.13
C GLY A 62 -11.85 -5.63 3.36
N ILE A 63 -10.65 -5.07 3.23
CA ILE A 63 -10.35 -3.65 3.41
C ILE A 63 -10.05 -3.03 2.04
N PHE A 64 -10.76 -1.96 1.69
CA PHE A 64 -10.58 -1.28 0.42
C PHE A 64 -9.71 -0.04 0.58
N LEU A 65 -8.54 -0.06 -0.05
CA LEU A 65 -7.60 1.06 -0.11
C LEU A 65 -7.55 1.59 -1.53
N ASP A 66 -7.59 2.91 -1.72
CA ASP A 66 -7.37 3.59 -3.00
C ASP A 66 -5.90 4.00 -3.09
N ILE A 67 -5.06 3.17 -3.69
CA ILE A 67 -3.61 3.37 -3.69
C ILE A 67 -3.09 3.94 -5.02
N HIS A 68 -2.47 5.11 -4.93
CA HIS A 68 -1.80 5.82 -6.01
C HIS A 68 -0.28 5.86 -5.79
N GLN A 69 0.46 6.20 -6.86
CA GLN A 69 1.90 6.38 -6.75
C GLN A 69 2.42 7.57 -7.56
N SER A 70 3.44 8.25 -7.03
CA SER A 70 4.28 9.21 -7.72
C SER A 70 5.71 8.73 -7.62
N THR A 71 6.24 8.12 -8.69
CA THR A 71 7.53 7.44 -8.66
C THR A 71 8.34 7.68 -9.93
N ALA A 72 9.66 7.81 -9.80
CA ALA A 72 10.58 7.80 -10.93
C ALA A 72 11.88 7.07 -10.55
N GLY A 73 12.52 6.42 -11.53
CA GLY A 73 13.75 5.66 -11.30
C GLY A 73 14.85 6.48 -10.65
N GLY A 74 15.32 6.05 -9.47
CA GLY A 74 16.37 6.70 -8.70
C GLY A 74 16.06 8.12 -8.23
N SER A 75 14.78 8.52 -8.16
CA SER A 75 14.40 9.86 -7.67
C SER A 75 14.68 10.01 -6.18
N THR A 76 14.98 11.26 -5.80
CA THR A 76 15.12 11.71 -4.41
C THR A 76 13.89 12.52 -4.02
N LEU A 77 13.60 12.68 -2.73
CA LEU A 77 12.53 13.59 -2.28
C LEU A 77 12.77 15.03 -2.75
N LYS A 78 14.04 15.47 -2.89
CA LYS A 78 14.36 16.76 -3.48
C LYS A 78 13.84 16.88 -4.92
N GLN A 79 14.07 15.85 -5.74
CA GLN A 79 13.58 15.82 -7.13
C GLN A 79 12.06 15.80 -7.20
N HIS A 80 11.39 15.05 -6.33
CA HIS A 80 9.94 15.09 -6.18
C HIS A 80 9.43 16.49 -5.80
N TRP A 81 10.16 17.18 -4.91
CA TRP A 81 9.82 18.54 -4.49
C TRP A 81 9.95 19.55 -5.62
N ASN A 82 11.01 19.45 -6.40
CA ASN A 82 11.30 20.37 -7.49
C ASN A 82 10.48 20.11 -8.77
N GLY A 83 9.87 18.92 -8.90
CA GLY A 83 9.20 18.51 -10.14
C GLY A 83 10.16 17.98 -11.19
N ASP A 84 11.38 17.58 -10.80
CA ASP A 84 12.35 16.96 -11.72
C ASP A 84 11.77 15.63 -12.25
N LYS A 85 12.24 15.20 -13.42
CA LYS A 85 11.78 13.94 -14.05
C LYS A 85 10.27 13.89 -14.31
N ASP A 86 9.67 15.03 -14.63
CA ASP A 86 8.23 15.20 -14.87
C ASP A 86 7.34 14.78 -13.68
N LEU A 87 7.89 14.85 -12.46
CA LEU A 87 7.18 14.53 -11.23
C LEU A 87 6.29 15.69 -10.80
N ASN A 88 5.02 15.42 -10.60
CA ASN A 88 4.02 16.39 -10.14
C ASN A 88 3.56 16.13 -8.68
N THR A 89 4.45 15.55 -7.86
CA THR A 89 4.14 15.05 -6.51
C THR A 89 3.48 16.08 -5.60
N LYS A 90 3.94 17.35 -5.63
CA LYS A 90 3.31 18.41 -4.82
C LYS A 90 1.86 18.65 -5.22
N ALA A 91 1.62 18.82 -6.52
CA ALA A 91 0.27 19.04 -7.03
C ALA A 91 -0.67 17.85 -6.74
N LEU A 92 -0.15 16.61 -6.79
CA LEU A 92 -0.91 15.43 -6.38
C LEU A 92 -1.30 15.50 -4.90
N ILE A 93 -0.40 15.87 -4.00
CA ILE A 93 -0.70 16.00 -2.57
C ILE A 93 -1.71 17.12 -2.33
N GLU A 94 -1.54 18.27 -2.98
CA GLU A 94 -2.39 19.45 -2.81
C GLU A 94 -3.83 19.24 -3.31
N ASN A 95 -3.99 18.46 -4.38
CA ASN A 95 -5.30 18.33 -5.06
C ASN A 95 -5.91 16.93 -4.93
N GLY A 96 -5.16 15.93 -4.45
CA GLY A 96 -5.57 14.54 -4.50
C GLY A 96 -6.37 14.06 -3.28
N ALA A 97 -6.53 14.89 -2.24
CA ALA A 97 -7.22 14.54 -0.99
C ALA A 97 -6.74 13.20 -0.37
N PHE A 98 -5.43 12.97 -0.37
CA PHE A 98 -4.84 11.76 0.21
C PHE A 98 -4.90 11.81 1.74
N THR A 99 -5.45 10.76 2.34
CA THR A 99 -5.51 10.61 3.80
C THR A 99 -4.17 10.16 4.36
N ILE A 100 -3.39 9.41 3.56
CA ILE A 100 -2.04 8.94 3.91
C ILE A 100 -1.09 9.19 2.73
N VAL A 101 0.11 9.70 3.03
CA VAL A 101 1.22 9.77 2.07
C VAL A 101 2.40 8.98 2.61
N VAL A 102 2.82 7.98 1.85
CA VAL A 102 4.03 7.19 2.12
C VAL A 102 5.21 7.86 1.43
N LEU A 103 6.20 8.30 2.19
CA LEU A 103 7.38 9.01 1.68
C LEU A 103 8.62 8.12 1.72
N GLN A 104 9.27 7.94 0.56
CA GLN A 104 10.55 7.23 0.41
C GLN A 104 11.55 8.13 -0.32
N ASP A 105 12.68 8.42 0.33
CA ASP A 105 13.80 9.12 -0.30
C ASP A 105 14.69 8.13 -1.06
N TYR A 106 15.69 8.63 -1.80
CA TYR A 106 16.72 7.77 -2.37
C TYR A 106 17.37 6.94 -1.26
N SER A 107 17.44 5.63 -1.49
CA SER A 107 17.69 4.62 -0.46
C SER A 107 18.89 4.89 0.47
N SER A 108 19.97 5.50 -0.03
CA SER A 108 21.16 5.82 0.75
C SER A 108 21.18 7.25 1.31
N ASN A 109 20.31 8.15 0.85
CA ASN A 109 20.33 9.55 1.26
C ASN A 109 20.23 9.76 2.77
N PRO A 110 19.40 9.03 3.52
CA PRO A 110 19.38 9.18 4.98
C PRO A 110 20.75 8.97 5.64
N LEU A 111 21.66 8.22 4.99
CA LEU A 111 22.98 7.90 5.51
C LEU A 111 24.08 8.77 4.94
N ILE A 112 24.04 9.10 3.64
CA ILE A 112 25.13 9.79 2.95
C ILE A 112 24.88 11.29 2.77
N LYS A 113 23.60 11.72 2.83
CA LYS A 113 23.17 13.11 2.76
C LYS A 113 22.08 13.39 3.81
N PRO A 114 22.35 13.14 5.10
CA PRO A 114 21.33 13.15 6.13
C PRO A 114 20.58 14.48 6.26
N GLU A 115 21.27 15.62 6.12
CA GLU A 115 20.64 16.93 6.25
C GLU A 115 19.73 17.26 5.06
N GLU A 116 20.13 16.93 3.82
CA GLU A 116 19.27 17.09 2.63
C GLU A 116 18.05 16.18 2.74
N SER A 117 18.24 14.92 3.12
CA SER A 117 17.14 13.96 3.31
C SER A 117 16.15 14.46 4.35
N LYS A 118 16.63 14.86 5.52
CA LYS A 118 15.82 15.41 6.62
C LYS A 118 15.06 16.68 6.21
N GLU A 119 15.71 17.58 5.45
CA GLU A 119 15.07 18.79 4.94
C GLU A 119 13.85 18.45 4.07
N TYR A 120 14.01 17.56 3.08
CA TYR A 120 12.92 17.26 2.15
C TYR A 120 11.84 16.36 2.77
N PHE A 121 12.19 15.48 3.71
CA PHE A 121 11.16 14.83 4.53
C PHE A 121 10.32 15.85 5.28
N ASN A 122 10.94 16.81 5.97
CA ASN A 122 10.20 17.84 6.72
C ASN A 122 9.31 18.71 5.82
N ARG A 123 9.80 19.11 4.63
CA ARG A 123 9.00 19.87 3.66
C ARG A 123 7.75 19.09 3.24
N PHE A 124 7.89 17.83 2.85
CA PHE A 124 6.75 17.00 2.47
C PHE A 124 5.81 16.71 3.65
N ILE A 125 6.35 16.44 4.83
CA ILE A 125 5.53 16.22 6.02
C ILE A 125 4.67 17.46 6.33
N GLN A 126 5.22 18.66 6.21
CA GLN A 126 4.45 19.89 6.37
C GLN A 126 3.38 20.04 5.29
N LEU A 127 3.71 19.80 4.03
CA LEU A 127 2.77 19.85 2.91
C LEU A 127 1.60 18.87 3.10
N VAL A 128 1.89 17.62 3.47
CA VAL A 128 0.86 16.61 3.71
C VAL A 128 -0.04 17.00 4.89
N LYS A 129 0.55 17.46 5.99
CA LYS A 129 -0.22 17.90 7.17
C LYS A 129 -1.08 19.13 6.89
N SER A 130 -0.61 20.09 6.11
CA SER A 130 -1.43 21.26 5.71
C SER A 130 -2.62 20.86 4.81
N ASN A 131 -2.53 19.71 4.16
CA ASN A 131 -3.64 19.08 3.41
C ASN A 131 -4.37 17.99 4.20
N GLN A 132 -4.26 18.00 5.54
CA GLN A 132 -4.96 17.11 6.48
C GLN A 132 -4.60 15.62 6.36
N GLY A 133 -3.55 15.29 5.62
CA GLY A 133 -3.05 13.93 5.48
C GLY A 133 -2.11 13.50 6.61
N LYS A 134 -1.96 12.20 6.79
CA LYS A 134 -0.97 11.56 7.66
C LYS A 134 0.23 11.13 6.84
N VAL A 135 1.40 11.07 7.48
CA VAL A 135 2.63 10.63 6.82
C VAL A 135 3.11 9.30 7.37
N VAL A 136 3.41 8.39 6.47
CA VAL A 136 4.18 7.17 6.74
C VAL A 136 5.54 7.32 6.07
N ILE A 137 6.61 7.23 6.84
CA ILE A 137 7.97 7.22 6.32
C ILE A 137 8.34 5.77 5.96
N TYR A 138 8.73 5.55 4.71
CA TYR A 138 9.21 4.25 4.27
C TYR A 138 10.64 4.04 4.76
N GLY A 139 10.82 3.35 5.87
CA GLY A 139 12.12 2.92 6.37
C GLY A 139 12.67 1.80 5.50
N THR A 140 13.39 2.17 4.43
CA THR A 140 14.04 1.24 3.53
C THR A 140 15.20 0.50 4.21
N TRP A 141 15.97 -0.21 3.48
CA TRP A 141 17.01 -1.11 3.99
C TRP A 141 18.41 -0.65 3.60
N MET A 142 19.37 -0.99 4.46
CA MET A 142 20.78 -1.01 4.09
C MET A 142 21.02 -2.21 3.15
N PHE A 143 21.73 -1.97 2.05
CA PHE A 143 22.03 -3.01 1.08
C PHE A 143 23.55 -3.24 0.94
N PRO A 144 24.00 -4.44 0.49
CA PRO A 144 25.41 -4.83 0.52
C PRO A 144 26.36 -3.88 -0.21
N ALA A 145 25.90 -3.21 -1.30
CA ALA A 145 26.73 -2.27 -2.04
C ALA A 145 27.12 -1.01 -1.24
N ILE A 146 26.37 -0.63 -0.20
CA ILE A 146 26.71 0.51 0.68
C ILE A 146 27.56 0.04 1.86
N SER A 147 27.24 -1.09 2.45
CA SER A 147 27.97 -1.62 3.60
C SER A 147 27.77 -3.11 3.73
N GLN A 148 28.88 -3.82 3.91
CA GLN A 148 28.87 -5.25 4.26
C GLN A 148 28.83 -5.49 5.78
N LYS A 149 28.78 -4.42 6.60
CA LYS A 149 28.70 -4.57 8.05
C LYS A 149 27.37 -5.21 8.40
N LYS A 150 27.42 -6.25 9.23
CA LYS A 150 26.24 -6.81 9.88
C LYS A 150 25.83 -5.87 11.02
N TYR A 151 24.58 -5.50 11.05
CA TYR A 151 23.99 -4.71 12.11
C TYR A 151 23.01 -5.58 12.88
N ASP A 152 23.05 -5.54 14.19
CA ASP A 152 22.03 -6.17 15.04
C ASP A 152 20.94 -5.14 15.37
N GLY A 153 19.66 -5.57 15.37
CA GLY A 153 18.53 -4.73 15.70
C GLY A 153 17.99 -3.88 14.53
N VAL A 154 17.76 -2.59 14.78
CA VAL A 154 17.13 -1.67 13.82
C VAL A 154 18.02 -1.42 12.61
N ASP A 155 17.43 -1.35 11.41
CA ASP A 155 18.17 -1.05 10.18
C ASP A 155 18.80 0.36 10.25
N PRO A 156 20.06 0.54 9.79
CA PRO A 156 20.74 1.83 9.81
C PRO A 156 19.97 2.96 9.11
N VAL A 157 19.29 2.69 8.01
CA VAL A 157 18.45 3.69 7.32
C VAL A 157 17.30 4.12 8.21
N GLN A 158 16.63 3.17 8.86
CA GLN A 158 15.57 3.47 9.81
C GLN A 158 16.11 4.26 11.00
N HIS A 159 17.28 3.90 11.52
CA HIS A 159 17.92 4.64 12.61
C HIS A 159 18.25 6.10 12.22
N ALA A 160 18.78 6.32 11.02
CA ALA A 160 19.07 7.65 10.49
C ALA A 160 17.80 8.53 10.32
N LEU A 161 16.65 7.90 10.08
CA LEU A 161 15.35 8.57 9.97
C LEU A 161 14.70 8.88 11.33
N GLN A 162 15.21 8.32 12.43
CA GLN A 162 14.63 8.47 13.77
C GLN A 162 14.42 9.94 14.20
N PRO A 163 15.35 10.88 13.97
CA PRO A 163 15.14 12.28 14.33
C PRO A 163 13.96 12.91 13.57
N VAL A 164 13.68 12.46 12.34
CA VAL A 164 12.57 12.96 11.52
C VAL A 164 11.22 12.51 12.11
N TYR A 165 11.01 11.20 12.25
CA TYR A 165 9.70 10.71 12.70
C TYR A 165 9.42 11.01 14.17
N ASN A 166 10.42 11.04 15.06
CA ASN A 166 10.25 11.44 16.45
C ASN A 166 9.83 12.92 16.58
N LYS A 167 10.48 13.83 15.81
CA LYS A 167 10.16 15.26 15.83
C LYS A 167 8.78 15.57 15.26
N THR A 168 8.39 14.84 14.22
CA THR A 168 7.17 15.15 13.44
C THR A 168 5.95 14.35 13.89
N GLY A 169 6.13 13.31 14.71
CA GLY A 169 5.07 12.36 15.06
C GLY A 169 4.59 11.52 13.88
N SER A 170 5.43 11.41 12.82
CA SER A 170 5.11 10.56 11.67
C SER A 170 5.34 9.09 11.99
N THR A 171 4.53 8.22 11.41
CA THR A 171 4.71 6.77 11.52
C THR A 171 5.84 6.30 10.60
N ILE A 172 6.58 5.27 11.00
CA ILE A 172 7.58 4.62 10.14
C ILE A 172 7.16 3.20 9.78
N ALA A 173 7.26 2.84 8.49
CA ALA A 173 7.16 1.47 8.01
C ALA A 173 8.56 0.82 8.09
N PRO A 174 8.83 -0.08 9.05
CA PRO A 174 10.18 -0.58 9.33
C PRO A 174 10.59 -1.74 8.42
N VAL A 175 10.51 -1.52 7.09
CA VAL A 175 10.78 -2.57 6.09
C VAL A 175 12.23 -3.05 6.15
N GLY A 176 13.19 -2.15 6.35
CA GLY A 176 14.59 -2.52 6.50
C GLY A 176 14.82 -3.46 7.69
N THR A 177 14.14 -3.22 8.81
CA THR A 177 14.19 -4.13 9.97
C THR A 177 13.58 -5.50 9.63
N ALA A 178 12.45 -5.54 8.92
CA ALA A 178 11.86 -6.80 8.45
C ALA A 178 12.83 -7.58 7.53
N PHE A 179 13.51 -6.88 6.61
CA PHE A 179 14.53 -7.47 5.73
C PHE A 179 15.66 -8.10 6.53
N ARG A 180 16.17 -7.42 7.55
CA ARG A 180 17.24 -7.95 8.42
C ARG A 180 16.79 -9.18 9.21
N LEU A 181 15.59 -9.13 9.78
CA LEU A 181 15.01 -10.27 10.50
C LEU A 181 14.86 -11.48 9.58
N PHE A 182 14.36 -11.27 8.36
CA PHE A 182 14.20 -12.31 7.36
C PHE A 182 15.55 -12.93 6.95
N GLN A 183 16.55 -12.11 6.61
CA GLN A 183 17.87 -12.59 6.24
C GLN A 183 18.58 -13.34 7.37
N LYS A 184 18.35 -12.94 8.62
CA LYS A 184 18.89 -13.64 9.80
C LYS A 184 18.28 -15.03 9.98
N GLN A 185 16.98 -15.16 9.76
CA GLN A 185 16.25 -16.42 9.98
C GLN A 185 16.24 -17.33 8.75
N HIS A 186 16.32 -16.76 7.55
CA HIS A 186 16.20 -17.46 6.27
C HIS A 186 17.27 -17.00 5.26
N PRO A 187 18.57 -17.15 5.59
CA PRO A 187 19.67 -16.69 4.75
C PRO A 187 19.73 -17.39 3.38
N GLU A 188 19.08 -18.53 3.24
CA GLU A 188 18.99 -19.31 2.00
C GLU A 188 18.02 -18.71 0.96
N ILE A 189 17.16 -17.79 1.37
CA ILE A 189 16.16 -17.19 0.50
C ILE A 189 16.61 -15.76 0.11
N PRO A 190 16.92 -15.50 -1.17
CA PRO A 190 17.35 -14.17 -1.59
C PRO A 190 16.19 -13.17 -1.59
N ILE A 191 16.37 -12.07 -0.84
CA ILE A 191 15.40 -10.96 -0.81
C ILE A 191 15.83 -9.80 -1.71
N PHE A 192 17.02 -9.86 -2.31
CA PHE A 192 17.51 -8.91 -3.30
C PHE A 192 17.60 -9.56 -4.68
N THR A 193 17.54 -8.72 -5.71
CA THR A 193 17.90 -9.11 -7.08
C THR A 193 19.42 -9.30 -7.21
N SER A 194 19.88 -9.69 -8.39
CA SER A 194 21.31 -9.95 -8.66
C SER A 194 22.21 -8.72 -8.46
N ASP A 195 21.65 -7.51 -8.41
CA ASP A 195 22.40 -6.29 -8.14
C ASP A 195 22.68 -6.05 -6.63
N ASN A 196 22.18 -6.93 -5.77
CA ASN A 196 22.28 -6.84 -4.31
C ASN A 196 21.79 -5.50 -3.71
N LYS A 197 20.81 -4.90 -4.36
CA LYS A 197 20.25 -3.60 -3.98
C LYS A 197 18.73 -3.58 -4.06
N HIS A 198 18.17 -3.85 -5.23
CA HIS A 198 16.73 -3.85 -5.43
C HIS A 198 16.09 -5.09 -4.81
N PRO A 199 14.86 -4.99 -4.33
CA PRO A 199 14.18 -6.14 -3.75
C PRO A 199 13.86 -7.17 -4.83
N SER A 200 14.03 -8.45 -4.49
CA SER A 200 13.46 -9.55 -5.27
C SER A 200 11.92 -9.57 -5.10
N ALA A 201 11.24 -10.48 -5.80
CA ALA A 201 9.81 -10.71 -5.55
C ALA A 201 9.52 -11.02 -4.07
N VAL A 202 10.40 -11.81 -3.42
CA VAL A 202 10.27 -12.13 -1.98
C VAL A 202 10.48 -10.89 -1.13
N GLY A 203 11.48 -10.05 -1.45
CA GLY A 203 11.72 -8.81 -0.72
C GLY A 203 10.54 -7.84 -0.85
N SER A 204 9.99 -7.64 -2.04
CA SER A 204 8.81 -6.80 -2.21
C SER A 204 7.56 -7.37 -1.55
N TYR A 205 7.38 -8.69 -1.53
CA TYR A 205 6.30 -9.34 -0.80
C TYR A 205 6.43 -9.10 0.72
N LEU A 206 7.63 -9.22 1.26
CA LEU A 206 7.91 -8.91 2.66
C LEU A 206 7.58 -7.45 2.99
N ALA A 207 7.99 -6.52 2.13
CA ALA A 207 7.66 -5.10 2.27
C ALA A 207 6.14 -4.87 2.22
N ALA A 208 5.43 -5.53 1.31
CA ALA A 208 3.97 -5.46 1.22
C ALA A 208 3.28 -5.95 2.49
N CYS A 209 3.75 -7.05 3.10
CA CYS A 209 3.25 -7.52 4.39
C CYS A 209 3.42 -6.45 5.51
N VAL A 210 4.57 -5.74 5.54
CA VAL A 210 4.80 -4.66 6.51
C VAL A 210 3.81 -3.53 6.31
N PHE A 211 3.62 -3.08 5.05
CA PHE A 211 2.66 -2.02 4.75
C PHE A 211 1.23 -2.43 5.06
N LEU A 212 0.80 -3.64 4.66
CA LEU A 212 -0.53 -4.13 5.02
C LEU A 212 -0.76 -4.01 6.52
N LYS A 213 0.10 -4.65 7.33
CA LYS A 213 -0.07 -4.66 8.79
C LYS A 213 -0.05 -3.26 9.38
N LEU A 214 0.81 -2.36 8.87
CA LEU A 214 0.90 -0.99 9.36
C LEU A 214 -0.36 -0.18 9.02
N LEU A 215 -0.84 -0.28 7.79
CA LEU A 215 -1.94 0.54 7.28
C LEU A 215 -3.32 0.04 7.74
N THR A 216 -3.49 -1.28 7.89
CA THR A 216 -4.79 -1.88 8.18
C THR A 216 -4.91 -2.48 9.58
N ARG A 217 -3.80 -2.72 10.27
CA ARG A 217 -3.70 -3.49 11.52
C ARG A 217 -3.96 -4.99 11.37
N GLU A 218 -4.24 -5.46 10.15
CA GLU A 218 -4.50 -6.86 9.88
C GLU A 218 -3.21 -7.70 9.89
N SER A 219 -3.35 -8.94 10.34
CA SER A 219 -2.29 -9.94 10.24
C SER A 219 -2.05 -10.33 8.78
N PRO A 220 -0.79 -10.41 8.31
CA PRO A 220 -0.49 -10.89 6.97
C PRO A 220 -0.62 -12.41 6.82
N LEU A 221 -0.90 -13.14 7.90
CA LEU A 221 -1.02 -14.60 7.84
C LEU A 221 -2.18 -15.03 6.92
N GLY A 222 -1.91 -16.06 6.12
CA GLY A 222 -2.90 -16.66 5.22
C GLY A 222 -3.13 -15.90 3.90
N LEU A 223 -2.40 -14.82 3.63
CA LEU A 223 -2.47 -14.11 2.35
C LEU A 223 -2.01 -14.97 1.18
N SER A 224 -2.56 -14.69 0.02
CA SER A 224 -2.13 -15.27 -1.25
C SER A 224 -0.65 -14.98 -1.52
N ARG A 225 -0.05 -15.83 -2.31
CA ARG A 225 1.34 -15.71 -2.78
C ARG A 225 1.44 -15.28 -4.24
N ARG A 226 0.31 -15.23 -4.94
CA ARG A 226 0.17 -14.83 -6.34
C ARG A 226 -0.89 -13.76 -6.43
N PHE A 227 -0.53 -12.66 -7.07
CA PHE A 227 -1.41 -11.52 -7.28
C PHE A 227 -1.55 -11.21 -8.75
N GLU A 228 -2.76 -10.91 -9.14
CA GLU A 228 -3.15 -10.42 -10.47
C GLU A 228 -4.33 -9.48 -10.30
N ARG A 229 -4.48 -8.53 -11.21
CA ARG A 229 -5.62 -7.62 -11.25
C ARG A 229 -6.19 -7.57 -12.66
N LYS A 230 -7.38 -7.04 -12.81
CA LYS A 230 -7.91 -6.70 -14.12
C LYS A 230 -7.53 -5.26 -14.47
N ASP A 231 -7.12 -5.01 -15.71
CA ASP A 231 -6.97 -3.66 -16.24
C ASP A 231 -8.34 -3.04 -16.58
N GLU A 232 -8.34 -1.82 -17.10
CA GLU A 232 -9.54 -1.10 -17.51
C GLU A 232 -10.36 -1.79 -18.60
N PHE A 233 -9.75 -2.74 -19.34
CA PHE A 233 -10.40 -3.55 -20.35
C PHE A 233 -10.84 -4.93 -19.83
N GLY A 234 -10.70 -5.17 -18.52
CA GLY A 234 -11.02 -6.46 -17.90
C GLY A 234 -10.00 -7.58 -18.14
N LYS A 235 -8.86 -7.27 -18.78
CA LYS A 235 -7.78 -8.23 -19.01
C LYS A 235 -6.99 -8.47 -17.74
N LYS A 236 -6.68 -9.73 -17.44
CA LYS A 236 -5.83 -10.09 -16.31
C LYS A 236 -4.39 -9.65 -16.53
N VAL A 237 -3.87 -8.88 -15.58
CA VAL A 237 -2.48 -8.42 -15.50
C VAL A 237 -1.82 -9.10 -14.31
N PHE A 238 -0.76 -9.85 -14.59
CA PHE A 238 0.06 -10.47 -13.55
C PHE A 238 0.87 -9.40 -12.81
N LEU A 239 0.81 -9.40 -11.47
CA LEU A 239 1.53 -8.45 -10.63
C LEU A 239 2.76 -9.10 -9.99
N MET A 240 2.58 -10.22 -9.30
CA MET A 240 3.65 -10.87 -8.52
C MET A 240 3.29 -12.33 -8.22
N MET A 241 4.32 -13.17 -8.09
CA MET A 241 4.20 -14.48 -7.45
C MET A 241 5.48 -14.79 -6.68
N VAL A 242 5.34 -15.34 -5.49
CA VAL A 242 6.45 -15.85 -4.68
C VAL A 242 6.25 -17.34 -4.40
N GLU A 243 7.34 -18.03 -4.04
CA GLU A 243 7.27 -19.43 -3.64
C GLU A 243 6.48 -19.57 -2.33
N LYS A 244 5.74 -20.69 -2.17
CA LYS A 244 4.82 -20.90 -1.02
C LYS A 244 5.51 -20.80 0.33
N GLY A 245 6.65 -21.45 0.47
CA GLY A 245 7.41 -21.43 1.73
C GLY A 245 7.98 -20.04 2.03
N ALA A 246 8.45 -19.31 1.01
CA ALA A 246 8.95 -17.95 1.18
C ALA A 246 7.82 -16.98 1.60
N ALA A 247 6.62 -17.09 0.99
CA ALA A 247 5.47 -16.29 1.39
C ALA A 247 5.10 -16.51 2.85
N ALA A 248 4.98 -17.78 3.28
CA ALA A 248 4.66 -18.12 4.67
C ALA A 248 5.70 -17.56 5.67
N LYS A 249 6.99 -17.62 5.32
CA LYS A 249 8.08 -17.06 6.14
C LYS A 249 8.01 -15.54 6.23
N CYS A 250 7.71 -14.83 5.12
CA CYS A 250 7.50 -13.38 5.12
C CYS A 250 6.34 -12.99 6.04
N GLN A 251 5.21 -13.67 5.90
CA GLN A 251 4.02 -13.44 6.71
C GLN A 251 4.31 -13.64 8.21
N ALA A 252 4.96 -14.74 8.57
CA ALA A 252 5.28 -15.07 9.97
C ALA A 252 6.22 -14.04 10.62
N ILE A 253 7.23 -13.57 9.89
CA ILE A 253 8.15 -12.52 10.38
C ILE A 253 7.37 -11.25 10.70
N VAL A 254 6.55 -10.77 9.76
CA VAL A 254 5.82 -9.52 9.94
C VAL A 254 4.73 -9.65 10.97
N ASP A 255 4.09 -10.81 11.07
CA ASP A 255 3.06 -11.05 12.09
C ASP A 255 3.59 -10.90 13.52
N GLN A 256 4.83 -11.28 13.76
CA GLN A 256 5.50 -11.13 15.05
C GLN A 256 6.04 -9.71 15.32
N MET A 257 6.14 -8.85 14.31
CA MET A 257 6.63 -7.47 14.49
C MET A 257 5.58 -6.60 15.17
N THR A 258 6.00 -5.86 16.19
CA THR A 258 5.18 -4.78 16.77
C THR A 258 5.30 -3.54 15.90
N LEU A 259 4.25 -3.20 15.18
CA LEU A 259 4.14 -1.98 14.38
C LEU A 259 3.26 -0.97 15.12
N LYS A 260 3.77 0.26 15.28
CA LYS A 260 3.08 1.33 16.00
C LYS A 260 2.52 2.38 15.05
#